data_05d35b93e11d0a87aea7c97413a66e72
#
_entry.id   05d35b93e11d0a87aea7c97413a66e72
#
_cell.length_a   1.000
_cell.length_b   1.000
_cell.length_c   1.000
_cell.angle_alpha   90.00
_cell.angle_beta   90.00
_cell.angle_gamma   90.00
#
_symmetry.space_group_name_H-M   'P 1'
#
loop_
_entity.id
_entity.type
_entity.pdbx_description
1 polymer ?
#
loop_
_entity_poly.entity_id
_entity_poly.type
_entity_poly.pdbx_seq_one_letter_code
_entity_poly.pdbx_strand_id
1 'polypeptide(L)'
;MNKKVSFACASVVLGLILTNCGPSAKEFEEKRVADSIRVADSLAMVNGLSNELNLSTRTPGDKKFIKTAETKFLVKNVRIASEKIEDLAPKYDGYLTYSELRNRESDYSRTEVSRDSVVISKTIVVENHIILRIPNEKVDSLVRELNKLVLFLDYRIVKMDDISFTLLANQKATERLKNYDARQKQHIDTKESKLKETTAAEENILNRQIQADKLQVENSALADQLKYCTLSIHIYQNPILYKETQVLLNADAFRSNLFIRIRDAMVDGWIMFEHFIVFLFRIWWLILSTIGVLLIFKYRKKQKKQK
;
A
#
# COMPACT_ATOMS: atom_id res chain seq x y z
N MET A 1 38.19 1.98 68.69
CA MET A 1 37.26 2.89 67.99
C MET A 1 37.40 2.63 66.48
N ASN A 2 36.36 2.39 65.74
CA ASN A 2 36.26 2.09 64.31
C ASN A 2 36.10 0.61 63.89
N LYS A 3 34.98 0.02 64.34
CA LYS A 3 34.43 -1.23 63.74
C LYS A 3 32.99 -1.06 63.24
N LYS A 4 32.46 0.16 63.20
CA LYS A 4 31.06 0.43 62.87
C LYS A 4 30.81 1.06 61.46
N VAL A 5 31.85 1.36 60.68
CA VAL A 5 31.70 2.01 59.34
C VAL A 5 31.69 1.01 58.18
N SER A 6 32.14 -0.23 58.40
CA SER A 6 32.24 -1.24 57.33
C SER A 6 30.93 -2.00 57.04
N PHE A 7 29.89 -1.86 57.88
CA PHE A 7 28.61 -2.58 57.66
C PHE A 7 27.56 -1.75 56.94
N ALA A 8 27.73 -0.43 56.85
CA ALA A 8 26.78 0.46 56.18
C ALA A 8 26.92 0.52 54.65
N CYS A 9 28.11 0.23 54.13
CA CYS A 9 28.32 0.21 52.65
C CYS A 9 27.85 -1.07 51.97
N ALA A 10 27.81 -2.21 52.70
CA ALA A 10 27.35 -3.48 52.12
C ALA A 10 25.82 -3.56 51.95
N SER A 11 25.06 -2.82 52.76
CA SER A 11 23.59 -2.80 52.69
C SER A 11 23.04 -1.87 51.61
N VAL A 12 23.78 -0.85 51.16
CA VAL A 12 23.36 0.06 50.11
C VAL A 12 23.55 -0.54 48.70
N VAL A 13 24.58 -1.40 48.53
CA VAL A 13 24.80 -2.07 47.22
C VAL A 13 23.82 -3.23 47.01
N LEU A 14 23.30 -3.85 48.06
CA LEU A 14 22.30 -4.92 47.95
C LEU A 14 20.88 -4.39 47.69
N GLY A 15 20.59 -3.11 47.99
CA GLY A 15 19.29 -2.49 47.76
C GLY A 15 19.07 -1.99 46.32
N LEU A 16 20.13 -1.83 45.53
CA LEU A 16 20.05 -1.31 44.15
C LEU A 16 19.89 -2.42 43.08
N ILE A 17 19.95 -3.69 43.43
CA ILE A 17 19.85 -4.82 42.48
C ILE A 17 18.40 -5.34 42.38
N LEU A 18 17.46 -4.89 43.22
CA LEU A 18 16.08 -5.42 43.24
C LEU A 18 15.02 -4.53 42.54
N THR A 19 15.41 -3.47 41.86
CA THR A 19 14.44 -2.60 41.15
C THR A 19 14.46 -2.75 39.62
N ASN A 20 14.98 -3.83 39.08
CA ASN A 20 14.80 -4.15 37.68
C ASN A 20 13.59 -5.09 37.52
N CYS A 21 12.41 -4.56 37.88
CA CYS A 21 11.13 -5.21 37.58
C CYS A 21 10.84 -4.93 36.09
N GLY A 22 11.26 -5.83 35.23
CA GLY A 22 10.76 -5.87 33.85
C GLY A 22 9.23 -6.01 33.88
N PRO A 23 8.53 -5.57 32.87
CA PRO A 23 7.07 -5.62 32.81
C PRO A 23 6.60 -7.04 33.13
N SER A 24 5.69 -7.15 34.10
CA SER A 24 5.20 -8.44 34.57
C SER A 24 4.49 -9.17 33.44
N ALA A 25 4.53 -10.50 33.45
CA ALA A 25 3.83 -11.34 32.46
C ALA A 25 2.35 -10.93 32.29
N LYS A 26 1.73 -10.37 33.33
CA LYS A 26 0.37 -9.80 33.29
C LYS A 26 0.26 -8.56 32.41
N GLU A 27 1.26 -7.68 32.43
CA GLU A 27 1.27 -6.46 31.62
C GLU A 27 1.51 -6.76 30.12
N PHE A 28 2.22 -7.87 29.84
CA PHE A 28 2.41 -8.37 28.47
C PHE A 28 1.13 -9.05 27.93
N GLU A 29 0.40 -9.73 28.80
CA GLU A 29 -0.88 -10.35 28.45
C GLU A 29 -1.99 -9.30 28.30
N GLU A 30 -2.00 -8.25 29.12
CA GLU A 30 -2.93 -7.14 29.03
C GLU A 30 -2.72 -6.31 27.76
N LYS A 31 -1.47 -6.08 27.35
CA LYS A 31 -1.14 -5.49 26.04
C LYS A 31 -1.58 -6.36 24.87
N ARG A 32 -1.35 -7.67 24.92
CA ARG A 32 -1.80 -8.58 23.87
C ARG A 32 -3.34 -8.63 23.75
N VAL A 33 -4.04 -8.58 24.88
CA VAL A 33 -5.51 -8.50 24.92
C VAL A 33 -5.98 -7.15 24.38
N ALA A 34 -5.35 -6.04 24.76
CA ALA A 34 -5.67 -4.72 24.25
C ALA A 34 -5.40 -4.59 22.72
N ASP A 35 -4.31 -5.17 22.23
CA ASP A 35 -4.01 -5.20 20.80
C ASP A 35 -4.95 -6.13 20.01
N SER A 36 -5.37 -7.26 20.61
CA SER A 36 -6.38 -8.14 20.00
C SER A 36 -7.78 -7.51 19.97
N ILE A 37 -8.15 -6.71 20.99
CA ILE A 37 -9.39 -5.94 21.01
C ILE A 37 -9.35 -4.83 19.95
N ARG A 38 -8.23 -4.11 19.79
CA ARG A 38 -8.07 -3.11 18.73
C ARG A 38 -8.16 -3.71 17.32
N VAL A 39 -7.61 -4.90 17.11
CA VAL A 39 -7.74 -5.64 15.85
C VAL A 39 -9.18 -6.11 15.64
N ALA A 40 -9.87 -6.55 16.69
CA ALA A 40 -11.27 -6.93 16.63
C ALA A 40 -12.19 -5.73 16.35
N ASP A 41 -11.93 -4.57 16.97
CA ASP A 41 -12.66 -3.33 16.71
C ASP A 41 -12.42 -2.80 15.29
N SER A 42 -11.19 -2.91 14.78
CA SER A 42 -10.90 -2.56 13.39
C SER A 42 -11.56 -3.52 12.39
N LEU A 43 -11.65 -4.82 12.72
CA LEU A 43 -12.40 -5.81 11.93
C LEU A 43 -13.93 -5.58 12.02
N ALA A 44 -14.44 -5.16 13.17
CA ALA A 44 -15.86 -4.80 13.33
C ALA A 44 -16.20 -3.50 12.55
N MET A 45 -15.30 -2.52 12.51
CA MET A 45 -15.42 -1.35 11.63
C MET A 45 -15.41 -1.73 10.15
N VAL A 46 -14.54 -2.65 9.73
CA VAL A 46 -14.49 -3.15 8.36
C VAL A 46 -15.78 -3.90 8.00
N ASN A 47 -16.33 -4.70 8.91
CA ASN A 47 -17.61 -5.37 8.71
C ASN A 47 -18.82 -4.42 8.75
N GLY A 48 -18.74 -3.31 9.50
CA GLY A 48 -19.75 -2.25 9.49
C GLY A 48 -19.76 -1.47 8.18
N LEU A 49 -18.60 -1.18 7.61
CA LEU A 49 -18.44 -0.54 6.29
C LEU A 49 -18.91 -1.43 5.13
N SER A 50 -18.88 -2.76 5.28
CA SER A 50 -19.38 -3.66 4.24
C SER A 50 -20.91 -3.59 4.06
N ASN A 51 -21.66 -3.11 5.04
CA ASN A 51 -23.11 -2.89 4.92
C ASN A 51 -23.48 -1.56 4.24
N GLU A 52 -22.58 -0.58 4.17
CA GLU A 52 -22.81 0.68 3.45
C GLU A 52 -22.50 0.58 1.95
N LEU A 53 -22.02 -0.56 1.48
CA LEU A 53 -21.71 -0.80 0.07
C LEU A 53 -22.93 -1.18 -0.80
N ASN A 54 -24.13 -1.23 -0.24
CA ASN A 54 -25.34 -1.41 -1.01
C ASN A 54 -25.64 -0.15 -1.83
N LEU A 55 -25.15 -0.12 -3.06
CA LEU A 55 -25.59 0.81 -4.11
C LEU A 55 -27.01 0.40 -4.51
N SER A 56 -27.98 0.80 -3.71
CA SER A 56 -29.37 0.79 -4.11
C SER A 56 -29.58 1.88 -5.19
N THR A 57 -29.14 1.59 -6.40
CA THR A 57 -29.33 2.45 -7.55
C THR A 57 -30.75 2.31 -8.08
N ARG A 58 -31.72 2.79 -7.31
CA ARG A 58 -33.03 3.07 -7.89
C ARG A 58 -32.88 4.26 -8.83
N THR A 59 -32.80 3.98 -10.13
CA THR A 59 -32.87 5.00 -11.16
C THR A 59 -34.30 5.55 -11.17
N PRO A 60 -34.50 6.85 -10.94
CA PRO A 60 -35.82 7.44 -11.07
C PRO A 60 -36.23 7.45 -12.56
N GLY A 61 -37.29 6.71 -12.92
CA GLY A 61 -38.00 6.84 -14.22
C GLY A 61 -37.13 6.85 -15.47
N ASP A 62 -37.54 7.61 -16.48
CA ASP A 62 -36.94 7.74 -17.84
C ASP A 62 -35.50 8.35 -17.90
N LYS A 63 -34.84 8.60 -16.79
CA LYS A 63 -33.52 9.23 -16.77
C LYS A 63 -32.42 8.26 -17.12
N LYS A 64 -31.45 8.74 -17.92
CA LYS A 64 -30.28 7.98 -18.38
C LYS A 64 -29.03 8.45 -17.67
N PHE A 65 -28.44 7.58 -16.84
CA PHE A 65 -27.27 7.90 -16.02
C PHE A 65 -26.04 7.13 -16.46
N ILE A 66 -24.93 7.85 -16.67
CA ILE A 66 -23.61 7.26 -16.78
C ILE A 66 -23.10 7.03 -15.36
N LYS A 67 -22.74 5.78 -15.04
CA LYS A 67 -22.18 5.40 -13.75
C LYS A 67 -20.67 5.28 -13.83
N THR A 68 -19.97 5.96 -12.91
CA THR A 68 -18.54 5.81 -12.72
C THR A 68 -18.26 5.57 -11.24
N ALA A 69 -17.35 4.66 -10.94
CA ALA A 69 -16.93 4.41 -9.58
C ALA A 69 -15.41 4.40 -9.50
N GLU A 70 -14.89 4.99 -8.44
CA GLU A 70 -13.47 4.99 -8.12
C GLU A 70 -13.31 4.48 -6.69
N THR A 71 -12.36 3.57 -6.48
CA THR A 71 -12.10 3.02 -5.16
C THR A 71 -10.61 2.80 -4.97
N LYS A 72 -10.15 3.05 -3.74
CA LYS A 72 -8.77 2.77 -3.32
C LYS A 72 -8.79 1.99 -2.03
N PHE A 73 -8.03 0.89 -1.98
CA PHE A 73 -7.99 0.05 -0.81
C PHE A 73 -6.68 -0.75 -0.67
N LEU A 74 -6.38 -1.09 0.57
CA LEU A 74 -5.28 -1.94 0.95
C LEU A 74 -5.66 -3.41 0.75
N VAL A 75 -4.75 -4.19 0.18
CA VAL A 75 -4.86 -5.65 0.01
C VAL A 75 -3.67 -6.37 0.66
N LYS A 76 -3.82 -7.66 0.92
CA LYS A 76 -2.73 -8.47 1.48
C LYS A 76 -1.56 -8.64 0.52
N ASN A 77 -1.84 -8.84 -0.77
CA ASN A 77 -0.83 -8.99 -1.83
C ASN A 77 -1.43 -8.45 -3.12
N VAL A 78 -0.78 -7.40 -3.67
CA VAL A 78 -1.28 -6.71 -4.85
C VAL A 78 -1.30 -7.61 -6.07
N ARG A 79 -0.27 -8.43 -6.31
CA ARG A 79 -0.21 -9.30 -7.48
C ARG A 79 -1.35 -10.30 -7.51
N ILE A 80 -1.57 -11.01 -6.40
CA ILE A 80 -2.65 -12.01 -6.28
C ILE A 80 -4.02 -11.33 -6.36
N ALA A 81 -4.17 -10.13 -5.77
CA ALA A 81 -5.40 -9.38 -5.84
C ALA A 81 -5.68 -8.88 -7.27
N SER A 82 -4.66 -8.42 -7.99
CA SER A 82 -4.78 -8.00 -9.39
C SER A 82 -5.28 -9.14 -10.28
N GLU A 83 -4.62 -10.31 -10.22
CA GLU A 83 -5.02 -11.50 -10.97
C GLU A 83 -6.52 -11.85 -10.72
N LYS A 84 -6.91 -11.86 -9.44
CA LYS A 84 -8.32 -12.13 -9.08
C LYS A 84 -9.28 -11.07 -9.59
N ILE A 85 -8.91 -9.78 -9.54
CA ILE A 85 -9.75 -8.67 -10.03
C ILE A 85 -9.90 -8.76 -11.55
N GLU A 86 -8.82 -9.07 -12.25
CA GLU A 86 -8.81 -9.26 -13.71
C GLU A 86 -9.69 -10.46 -14.13
N ASP A 87 -9.64 -11.57 -13.38
CA ASP A 87 -10.48 -12.75 -13.61
C ASP A 87 -11.97 -12.49 -13.33
N LEU A 88 -12.29 -11.55 -12.42
CA LEU A 88 -13.67 -11.17 -12.13
C LEU A 88 -14.31 -10.40 -13.30
N ALA A 89 -13.56 -9.66 -14.10
CA ALA A 89 -14.12 -8.89 -15.20
C ALA A 89 -14.90 -9.75 -16.20
N PRO A 90 -14.33 -10.80 -16.82
CA PRO A 90 -15.09 -11.66 -17.74
C PRO A 90 -16.19 -12.47 -17.03
N LYS A 91 -16.01 -12.84 -15.75
CA LYS A 91 -17.03 -13.55 -14.97
C LYS A 91 -18.33 -12.75 -14.85
N TYR A 92 -18.26 -11.42 -14.86
CA TYR A 92 -19.41 -10.53 -14.81
C TYR A 92 -19.73 -9.87 -16.15
N ASP A 93 -19.35 -10.50 -17.29
CA ASP A 93 -19.55 -10.01 -18.66
C ASP A 93 -18.96 -8.61 -18.90
N GLY A 94 -17.93 -8.27 -18.15
CA GLY A 94 -17.15 -7.07 -18.32
C GLY A 94 -15.81 -7.34 -19.01
N TYR A 95 -15.02 -6.30 -19.10
CA TYR A 95 -13.68 -6.39 -19.67
C TYR A 95 -12.72 -5.41 -19.00
N LEU A 96 -11.44 -5.78 -19.04
CA LEU A 96 -10.33 -4.97 -18.59
C LEU A 96 -9.98 -3.94 -19.66
N THR A 97 -9.93 -2.67 -19.27
CA THR A 97 -9.49 -1.59 -20.17
C THR A 97 -8.04 -1.19 -19.89
N TYR A 98 -7.63 -1.25 -18.64
CA TYR A 98 -6.29 -0.86 -18.21
C TYR A 98 -5.90 -1.60 -16.93
N SER A 99 -4.64 -2.04 -16.85
CA SER A 99 -4.03 -2.55 -15.63
C SER A 99 -2.56 -2.16 -15.62
N GLU A 100 -2.11 -1.53 -14.56
CA GLU A 100 -0.73 -1.09 -14.40
C GLU A 100 -0.22 -1.40 -13.01
N LEU A 101 0.53 -2.50 -12.92
CA LEU A 101 1.23 -2.91 -11.70
C LEU A 101 2.58 -2.18 -11.63
N ARG A 102 2.78 -1.40 -10.57
CA ARG A 102 4.01 -0.64 -10.32
C ARG A 102 4.63 -1.01 -8.98
N ASN A 103 5.96 -1.08 -9.00
CA ASN A 103 6.77 -1.11 -7.80
C ASN A 103 7.41 0.27 -7.64
N ARG A 104 7.07 0.98 -6.56
CA ARG A 104 7.69 2.27 -6.25
C ARG A 104 8.66 2.08 -5.10
N GLU A 105 9.90 2.44 -5.33
CA GLU A 105 10.90 2.49 -4.29
C GLU A 105 10.71 3.80 -3.49
N SER A 106 10.59 3.68 -2.18
CA SER A 106 10.67 4.78 -1.23
C SER A 106 11.78 4.44 -0.24
N ASP A 107 12.39 5.42 0.37
CA ASP A 107 13.44 5.28 1.37
C ASP A 107 14.59 4.34 0.97
N TYR A 108 15.65 4.95 0.51
CA TYR A 108 16.90 4.29 0.24
C TYR A 108 17.87 4.55 1.40
N SER A 109 18.33 3.49 2.05
CA SER A 109 19.35 3.58 3.08
C SER A 109 20.50 2.65 2.74
N ARG A 110 21.71 3.18 2.85
CA ARG A 110 22.96 2.44 2.67
C ARG A 110 23.72 2.40 3.99
N THR A 111 23.95 1.20 4.53
CA THR A 111 24.68 1.00 5.78
C THR A 111 25.90 0.13 5.52
N GLU A 112 27.07 0.63 5.83
CA GLU A 112 28.32 -0.15 5.77
C GLU A 112 28.35 -1.10 6.98
N VAL A 113 28.37 -2.40 6.72
CA VAL A 113 28.39 -3.44 7.76
C VAL A 113 29.79 -3.96 7.97
N SER A 114 30.62 -4.04 6.93
CA SER A 114 32.03 -4.41 7.01
C SER A 114 32.83 -3.65 5.96
N ARG A 115 34.16 -3.84 5.97
CA ARG A 115 35.08 -3.20 5.00
C ARG A 115 34.73 -3.55 3.55
N ASP A 116 34.13 -4.73 3.32
CA ASP A 116 33.89 -5.27 2.00
C ASP A 116 32.41 -5.43 1.68
N SER A 117 31.50 -5.03 2.58
CA SER A 117 30.08 -5.23 2.39
C SER A 117 29.23 -4.07 2.87
N VAL A 118 28.22 -3.77 2.07
CA VAL A 118 27.21 -2.73 2.30
C VAL A 118 25.84 -3.38 2.25
N VAL A 119 25.03 -3.08 3.25
CA VAL A 119 23.61 -3.42 3.24
C VAL A 119 22.82 -2.24 2.68
N ILE A 120 22.16 -2.50 1.56
CA ILE A 120 21.20 -1.58 0.97
C ILE A 120 19.82 -1.99 1.45
N SER A 121 19.15 -1.07 2.13
CA SER A 121 17.76 -1.23 2.54
C SER A 121 16.88 -0.32 1.68
N LYS A 122 15.87 -0.92 1.03
CA LYS A 122 14.88 -0.21 0.21
C LYS A 122 13.49 -0.56 0.70
N THR A 123 12.64 0.44 0.82
CA THR A 123 11.22 0.23 1.06
C THR A 123 10.50 0.19 -0.28
N ILE A 124 9.86 -0.93 -0.61
CA ILE A 124 9.14 -1.13 -1.85
C ILE A 124 7.65 -1.06 -1.58
N VAL A 125 6.97 -0.12 -2.23
CA VAL A 125 5.51 -0.01 -2.27
C VAL A 125 5.03 -0.61 -3.58
N VAL A 126 4.23 -1.66 -3.50
CA VAL A 126 3.59 -2.29 -4.67
C VAL A 126 2.17 -1.77 -4.77
N GLU A 127 1.81 -1.25 -5.92
CA GLU A 127 0.48 -0.71 -6.21
C GLU A 127 0.04 -1.13 -7.61
N ASN A 128 -1.27 -1.25 -7.82
CA ASN A 128 -1.86 -1.47 -9.15
C ASN A 128 -3.04 -0.54 -9.37
N HIS A 129 -3.12 0.02 -10.57
CA HIS A 129 -4.25 0.77 -11.06
C HIS A 129 -4.96 -0.02 -12.15
N ILE A 130 -6.21 -0.40 -11.89
CA ILE A 130 -7.02 -1.26 -12.75
C ILE A 130 -8.28 -0.50 -13.17
N ILE A 131 -8.59 -0.48 -14.46
CA ILE A 131 -9.83 0.08 -14.97
C ILE A 131 -10.63 -1.02 -15.66
N LEU A 132 -11.84 -1.25 -15.15
CA LEU A 132 -12.77 -2.26 -15.64
C LEU A 132 -14.00 -1.57 -16.23
N ARG A 133 -14.58 -2.19 -17.26
CA ARG A 133 -15.91 -1.86 -17.76
C ARG A 133 -16.85 -3.02 -17.53
N ILE A 134 -17.86 -2.79 -16.72
CA ILE A 134 -18.77 -3.83 -16.21
C ILE A 134 -20.22 -3.41 -16.52
N PRO A 135 -21.08 -4.31 -17.01
CA PRO A 135 -22.51 -4.01 -17.20
C PRO A 135 -23.14 -3.47 -15.92
N ASN A 136 -23.90 -2.38 -16.03
CA ASN A 136 -24.48 -1.69 -14.87
C ASN A 136 -25.23 -2.60 -13.91
N GLU A 137 -25.87 -3.67 -14.42
CA GLU A 137 -26.64 -4.64 -13.65
C GLU A 137 -25.77 -5.54 -12.75
N LYS A 138 -24.51 -5.74 -13.13
CA LYS A 138 -23.59 -6.67 -12.46
C LYS A 138 -22.56 -5.97 -11.57
N VAL A 139 -22.52 -4.64 -11.56
CA VAL A 139 -21.55 -3.85 -10.77
C VAL A 139 -21.64 -4.16 -9.28
N ASP A 140 -22.85 -4.24 -8.72
CA ASP A 140 -23.06 -4.50 -7.29
C ASP A 140 -22.59 -5.90 -6.88
N SER A 141 -22.73 -6.87 -7.76
CA SER A 141 -22.25 -8.24 -7.53
C SER A 141 -20.72 -8.31 -7.57
N LEU A 142 -20.10 -7.62 -8.52
CA LEU A 142 -18.65 -7.49 -8.60
C LEU A 142 -18.10 -6.81 -7.34
N VAL A 143 -18.68 -5.69 -6.92
CA VAL A 143 -18.23 -4.93 -5.75
C VAL A 143 -18.28 -5.78 -4.48
N ARG A 144 -19.29 -6.64 -4.32
CA ARG A 144 -19.35 -7.60 -3.20
C ARG A 144 -18.20 -8.61 -3.22
N GLU A 145 -17.79 -9.07 -4.39
CA GLU A 145 -16.62 -9.95 -4.51
C GLU A 145 -15.31 -9.20 -4.22
N LEU A 146 -15.17 -7.97 -4.69
CA LEU A 146 -14.02 -7.12 -4.41
C LEU A 146 -13.85 -6.88 -2.91
N ASN A 147 -14.95 -6.71 -2.16
CA ASN A 147 -14.90 -6.50 -0.71
C ASN A 147 -14.21 -7.64 0.04
N LYS A 148 -14.21 -8.85 -0.49
CA LYS A 148 -13.50 -9.99 0.12
C LYS A 148 -11.97 -9.85 0.04
N LEU A 149 -11.46 -8.99 -0.84
CA LEU A 149 -10.04 -8.72 -1.01
C LEU A 149 -9.58 -7.51 -0.18
N VAL A 150 -10.50 -6.68 0.26
CA VAL A 150 -10.24 -5.42 0.98
C VAL A 150 -9.82 -5.71 2.41
N LEU A 151 -8.63 -5.24 2.81
CA LEU A 151 -8.19 -5.19 4.20
C LEU A 151 -8.56 -3.85 4.84
N PHE A 152 -8.39 -2.76 4.12
CA PHE A 152 -8.72 -1.42 4.56
C PHE A 152 -9.13 -0.58 3.35
N LEU A 153 -10.26 0.12 3.45
CA LEU A 153 -10.79 0.99 2.42
C LEU A 153 -10.35 2.44 2.68
N ASP A 154 -9.56 3.02 1.77
CA ASP A 154 -9.15 4.43 1.88
C ASP A 154 -10.30 5.35 1.48
N TYR A 155 -10.81 5.15 0.26
CA TYR A 155 -11.97 5.89 -0.22
C TYR A 155 -12.74 5.11 -1.29
N ARG A 156 -13.98 5.50 -1.46
CA ARG A 156 -14.87 5.09 -2.53
C ARG A 156 -15.68 6.28 -3.01
N ILE A 157 -15.61 6.57 -4.28
CA ILE A 157 -16.35 7.65 -4.94
C ILE A 157 -17.26 7.00 -5.98
N VAL A 158 -18.55 7.33 -5.95
CA VAL A 158 -19.50 6.88 -6.95
C VAL A 158 -20.17 8.12 -7.54
N LYS A 159 -20.12 8.24 -8.86
CA LYS A 159 -20.74 9.34 -9.61
C LYS A 159 -21.80 8.78 -10.53
N MET A 160 -22.88 9.51 -10.68
CA MET A 160 -23.96 9.21 -11.60
C MET A 160 -24.32 10.51 -12.34
N ASP A 161 -23.95 10.58 -13.60
CA ASP A 161 -24.16 11.77 -14.42
C ASP A 161 -25.42 11.58 -15.29
N ASP A 162 -26.42 12.44 -15.14
CA ASP A 162 -27.64 12.44 -15.93
C ASP A 162 -27.37 13.04 -17.31
N ILE A 163 -27.38 12.20 -18.33
CA ILE A 163 -27.15 12.61 -19.72
C ILE A 163 -28.42 12.64 -20.59
N SER A 164 -29.60 12.54 -19.97
CA SER A 164 -30.89 12.52 -20.68
C SER A 164 -31.05 13.70 -21.58
N PHE A 165 -30.71 14.90 -21.10
CA PHE A 165 -30.81 16.14 -21.91
C PHE A 165 -29.76 16.21 -23.03
N THR A 166 -28.56 15.71 -22.81
CA THR A 166 -27.49 15.63 -23.81
C THR A 166 -27.93 14.72 -24.97
N LEU A 167 -28.45 13.55 -24.66
CA LEU A 167 -28.96 12.62 -25.65
C LEU A 167 -30.14 13.23 -26.46
N LEU A 168 -31.07 13.91 -25.79
CA LEU A 168 -32.18 14.58 -26.44
C LEU A 168 -31.69 15.70 -27.36
N ALA A 169 -30.73 16.51 -26.91
CA ALA A 169 -30.14 17.58 -27.71
C ALA A 169 -29.43 17.03 -28.95
N ASN A 170 -28.62 15.98 -28.81
CA ASN A 170 -27.93 15.32 -29.91
C ASN A 170 -28.92 14.68 -30.90
N GLN A 171 -29.97 14.05 -30.39
CA GLN A 171 -31.04 13.49 -31.24
C GLN A 171 -31.73 14.59 -32.08
N LYS A 172 -32.10 15.70 -31.44
CA LYS A 172 -32.72 16.84 -32.16
C LYS A 172 -31.78 17.52 -33.14
N ALA A 173 -30.49 17.59 -32.85
CA ALA A 173 -29.47 18.08 -33.76
C ALA A 173 -29.34 17.18 -35.01
N THR A 174 -29.26 15.88 -34.81
CA THR A 174 -29.21 14.88 -35.89
C THR A 174 -30.45 14.93 -36.75
N GLU A 175 -31.63 15.03 -36.16
CA GLU A 175 -32.90 15.17 -36.89
C GLU A 175 -32.94 16.44 -37.75
N ARG A 176 -32.50 17.58 -37.21
CA ARG A 176 -32.42 18.85 -37.99
C ARG A 176 -31.47 18.75 -39.16
N LEU A 177 -30.28 18.14 -38.97
CA LEU A 177 -29.30 17.96 -40.04
C LEU A 177 -29.89 17.09 -41.17
N LYS A 178 -30.49 15.95 -40.85
CA LYS A 178 -31.13 15.05 -41.82
C LYS A 178 -32.25 15.73 -42.61
N ASN A 179 -33.11 16.46 -41.92
CA ASN A 179 -34.23 17.18 -42.56
C ASN A 179 -33.74 18.31 -43.47
N TYR A 180 -32.65 18.97 -43.13
CA TYR A 180 -32.05 20.00 -43.94
C TYR A 180 -31.40 19.41 -45.22
N ASP A 181 -30.64 18.33 -45.07
CA ASP A 181 -29.97 17.63 -46.18
C ASP A 181 -31.01 17.11 -47.21
N ALA A 182 -32.12 16.54 -46.72
CA ALA A 182 -33.19 16.07 -47.57
C ALA A 182 -33.80 17.21 -48.43
N ARG A 183 -34.05 18.37 -47.79
CA ARG A 183 -34.56 19.55 -48.49
C ARG A 183 -33.56 20.09 -49.51
N GLN A 184 -32.29 20.12 -49.19
CA GLN A 184 -31.27 20.68 -50.08
C GLN A 184 -30.99 19.76 -51.28
N LYS A 185 -30.99 18.45 -51.10
CA LYS A 185 -30.91 17.49 -52.20
C LYS A 185 -32.06 17.67 -53.17
N GLN A 186 -33.29 17.82 -52.69
CA GLN A 186 -34.46 18.05 -53.49
C GLN A 186 -34.37 19.38 -54.31
N HIS A 187 -33.72 20.43 -53.75
CA HIS A 187 -33.50 21.69 -54.44
C HIS A 187 -32.40 21.62 -55.49
N ILE A 188 -31.38 20.80 -55.34
CA ILE A 188 -30.30 20.59 -56.29
C ILE A 188 -30.83 19.81 -57.51
N ASP A 189 -31.63 18.78 -57.28
CA ASP A 189 -32.17 17.92 -58.31
C ASP A 189 -33.18 18.67 -59.20
N THR A 190 -33.78 19.79 -58.74
CA THR A 190 -34.86 20.53 -59.47
C THR A 190 -34.40 21.79 -60.17
N LYS A 191 -33.12 22.24 -59.95
CA LYS A 191 -32.62 23.50 -60.61
C LYS A 191 -31.37 23.22 -61.43
N GLU A 192 -31.37 23.64 -62.70
CA GLU A 192 -30.18 23.88 -63.53
C GLU A 192 -29.37 25.03 -62.92
N SER A 193 -28.55 24.76 -61.93
CA SER A 193 -27.73 25.76 -61.24
C SER A 193 -26.34 25.85 -61.85
N LYS A 194 -25.76 27.06 -61.84
CA LYS A 194 -24.40 27.31 -62.36
C LYS A 194 -23.38 26.44 -61.53
N LEU A 195 -22.42 25.82 -62.22
CA LEU A 195 -21.44 24.88 -61.69
C LEU A 195 -20.78 25.35 -60.35
N LYS A 196 -20.51 26.65 -60.19
CA LYS A 196 -19.90 27.23 -59.01
C LYS A 196 -20.81 27.24 -57.77
N GLU A 197 -22.13 27.39 -57.96
CA GLU A 197 -23.12 27.34 -56.87
C GLU A 197 -23.39 25.91 -56.45
N THR A 198 -23.27 24.96 -57.36
CA THR A 198 -23.42 23.55 -57.11
C THR A 198 -22.23 23.02 -56.22
N THR A 199 -21.00 23.44 -56.56
CA THR A 199 -19.80 23.02 -55.76
C THR A 199 -19.85 23.54 -54.34
N ALA A 200 -20.25 24.80 -54.14
CA ALA A 200 -20.41 25.36 -52.79
C ALA A 200 -21.54 24.68 -51.98
N ALA A 201 -22.62 24.29 -52.68
CA ALA A 201 -23.71 23.55 -52.07
C ALA A 201 -23.29 22.12 -51.67
N GLU A 202 -22.53 21.43 -52.52
CA GLU A 202 -21.96 20.10 -52.21
C GLU A 202 -20.99 20.13 -51.02
N GLU A 203 -20.11 21.14 -50.97
CA GLU A 203 -19.19 21.31 -49.80
C GLU A 203 -19.96 21.55 -48.51
N ASN A 204 -21.03 22.34 -48.53
CA ASN A 204 -21.91 22.55 -47.39
C ASN A 204 -22.63 21.26 -46.96
N ILE A 205 -23.05 20.42 -47.90
CA ILE A 205 -23.66 19.12 -47.60
C ILE A 205 -22.65 18.21 -46.96
N LEU A 206 -21.43 18.12 -47.53
CA LEU A 206 -20.36 17.29 -46.95
C LEU A 206 -20.03 17.72 -45.53
N ASN A 207 -19.86 19.01 -45.25
CA ASN A 207 -19.57 19.51 -43.90
C ASN A 207 -20.67 19.16 -42.91
N ARG A 208 -21.93 19.15 -43.30
CA ARG A 208 -23.05 18.72 -42.44
C ARG A 208 -23.11 17.22 -42.22
N GLN A 209 -22.79 16.44 -43.25
CA GLN A 209 -22.68 15.00 -43.13
C GLN A 209 -21.59 14.64 -42.09
N ILE A 210 -20.43 15.29 -42.18
CA ILE A 210 -19.36 15.14 -41.16
C ILE A 210 -19.86 15.50 -39.76
N GLN A 211 -20.67 16.55 -39.61
CA GLN A 211 -21.26 16.90 -38.30
C GLN A 211 -22.28 15.86 -37.82
N ALA A 212 -23.11 15.33 -38.71
CA ALA A 212 -24.07 14.29 -38.40
C ALA A 212 -23.36 13.00 -37.96
N ASP A 213 -22.30 12.62 -38.67
CA ASP A 213 -21.49 11.44 -38.34
C ASP A 213 -20.82 11.60 -36.98
N LYS A 214 -20.27 12.78 -36.65
CA LYS A 214 -19.71 13.08 -35.34
C LYS A 214 -20.74 12.89 -34.20
N LEU A 215 -21.95 13.45 -34.39
CA LEU A 215 -23.04 13.29 -33.44
C LEU A 215 -23.47 11.83 -33.28
N GLN A 216 -23.46 11.06 -34.36
CA GLN A 216 -23.78 9.65 -34.34
C GLN A 216 -22.73 8.84 -33.56
N VAL A 217 -21.45 9.12 -33.80
CA VAL A 217 -20.34 8.49 -33.06
C VAL A 217 -20.42 8.85 -31.57
N GLU A 218 -20.68 10.13 -31.23
CA GLU A 218 -20.85 10.58 -29.85
C GLU A 218 -22.02 9.87 -29.18
N ASN A 219 -23.18 9.79 -29.85
CA ASN A 219 -24.33 9.06 -29.30
C ASN A 219 -24.04 7.57 -29.09
N SER A 220 -23.25 6.95 -29.96
CA SER A 220 -22.82 5.55 -29.80
C SER A 220 -21.91 5.38 -28.62
N ALA A 221 -20.99 6.31 -28.40
CA ALA A 221 -20.12 6.33 -27.24
C ALA A 221 -20.89 6.54 -25.93
N LEU A 222 -21.87 7.46 -25.93
CA LEU A 222 -22.77 7.66 -24.78
C LEU A 222 -23.64 6.42 -24.50
N ALA A 223 -24.11 5.73 -25.53
CA ALA A 223 -24.86 4.48 -25.38
C ALA A 223 -24.01 3.37 -24.78
N ASP A 224 -22.73 3.27 -25.12
CA ASP A 224 -21.80 2.34 -24.53
C ASP A 224 -21.53 2.68 -23.05
N GLN A 225 -21.37 3.97 -22.71
CA GLN A 225 -21.20 4.43 -21.35
C GLN A 225 -22.45 4.21 -20.47
N LEU A 226 -23.64 4.26 -21.07
CA LEU A 226 -24.90 3.92 -20.41
C LEU A 226 -25.00 2.43 -20.09
N LYS A 227 -24.47 1.58 -20.97
CA LYS A 227 -24.51 0.12 -20.80
C LYS A 227 -23.49 -0.37 -19.77
N TYR A 228 -22.30 0.23 -19.76
CA TYR A 228 -21.19 -0.19 -18.92
C TYR A 228 -20.81 0.89 -17.92
N CYS A 229 -20.71 0.49 -16.65
CA CYS A 229 -20.07 1.27 -15.60
C CYS A 229 -18.55 1.22 -15.77
N THR A 230 -17.88 2.36 -15.63
CA THR A 230 -16.42 2.43 -15.54
C THR A 230 -16.01 2.36 -14.06
N LEU A 231 -15.29 1.31 -13.70
CA LEU A 231 -14.79 1.09 -12.34
C LEU A 231 -13.26 1.24 -12.33
N SER A 232 -12.79 2.30 -11.68
CA SER A 232 -11.36 2.57 -11.45
C SER A 232 -10.97 2.06 -10.06
N ILE A 233 -10.03 1.14 -9.98
CA ILE A 233 -9.61 0.46 -8.77
C ILE A 233 -8.13 0.73 -8.55
N HIS A 234 -7.80 1.38 -7.43
CA HIS A 234 -6.43 1.53 -6.96
C HIS A 234 -6.20 0.57 -5.79
N ILE A 235 -5.32 -0.40 -5.97
CA ILE A 235 -4.94 -1.31 -4.89
C ILE A 235 -3.48 -1.13 -4.53
N TYR A 236 -3.18 -1.27 -3.26
CA TYR A 236 -1.83 -1.23 -2.74
C TYR A 236 -1.68 -2.21 -1.57
N GLN A 237 -0.45 -2.53 -1.20
CA GLN A 237 -0.13 -3.36 -0.06
C GLN A 237 0.79 -2.64 0.92
N ASN A 238 0.95 -3.20 2.12
CA ASN A 238 1.91 -2.68 3.07
C ASN A 238 3.32 -2.67 2.46
N PRO A 239 4.10 -1.61 2.70
CA PRO A 239 5.46 -1.52 2.21
C PRO A 239 6.31 -2.71 2.63
N ILE A 240 7.13 -3.20 1.72
CA ILE A 240 8.05 -4.31 1.97
C ILE A 240 9.46 -3.74 2.12
N LEU A 241 10.12 -4.05 3.25
CA LEU A 241 11.51 -3.71 3.44
C LEU A 241 12.38 -4.77 2.73
N TYR A 242 12.98 -4.38 1.62
CA TYR A 242 13.95 -5.19 0.89
C TYR A 242 15.37 -4.85 1.36
N LYS A 243 16.10 -5.86 1.81
CA LYS A 243 17.51 -5.73 2.21
C LYS A 243 18.37 -6.58 1.31
N GLU A 244 19.38 -5.96 0.72
CA GLU A 244 20.35 -6.62 -0.13
C GLU A 244 21.75 -6.33 0.40
N THR A 245 22.56 -7.38 0.56
CA THR A 245 23.98 -7.22 0.92
C THR A 245 24.79 -7.25 -0.36
N GLN A 246 25.45 -6.13 -0.67
CA GLN A 246 26.37 -6.02 -1.81
C GLN A 246 27.80 -6.06 -1.34
N VAL A 247 28.60 -6.93 -1.94
CA VAL A 247 30.05 -6.98 -1.71
C VAL A 247 30.69 -5.93 -2.60
N LEU A 248 31.48 -5.03 -2.00
CA LEU A 248 32.25 -4.02 -2.72
C LEU A 248 33.47 -4.68 -3.36
N LEU A 249 33.41 -4.98 -4.63
CA LEU A 249 34.50 -5.59 -5.42
C LEU A 249 35.78 -4.71 -5.49
N ASN A 250 35.71 -3.44 -5.10
CA ASN A 250 36.82 -2.49 -5.10
C ASN A 250 37.00 -1.82 -3.73
N ALA A 251 37.23 -2.62 -2.69
CA ALA A 251 37.50 -2.12 -1.33
C ALA A 251 38.72 -1.17 -1.25
N ASP A 252 39.71 -1.32 -2.15
CA ASP A 252 40.90 -0.48 -2.18
C ASP A 252 40.69 0.95 -2.74
N ALA A 253 39.60 1.19 -3.50
CA ALA A 253 39.28 2.51 -4.05
C ALA A 253 38.65 3.47 -3.02
N PHE A 254 38.10 2.93 -1.94
CA PHE A 254 37.48 3.66 -0.84
C PHE A 254 38.30 3.52 0.46
N ARG A 255 39.58 3.90 0.43
CA ARG A 255 40.33 4.09 1.67
C ARG A 255 39.67 5.20 2.46
N SER A 256 38.84 4.81 3.44
CA SER A 256 38.25 5.74 4.40
C SER A 256 39.30 6.59 5.06
N ASN A 257 39.03 7.88 5.24
CA ASN A 257 39.87 8.84 5.93
C ASN A 257 40.42 8.25 7.23
N LEU A 258 41.67 8.52 7.57
CA LEU A 258 42.35 8.07 8.80
C LEU A 258 41.48 8.27 10.05
N PHE A 259 40.74 9.35 10.13
CA PHE A 259 39.82 9.66 11.23
C PHE A 259 38.69 8.62 11.37
N ILE A 260 38.10 8.15 10.26
CA ILE A 260 37.05 7.13 10.27
C ILE A 260 37.62 5.81 10.76
N ARG A 261 38.83 5.44 10.34
CA ARG A 261 39.51 4.22 10.77
C ARG A 261 39.85 4.24 12.27
N ILE A 262 40.25 5.40 12.80
CA ILE A 262 40.50 5.56 14.25
C ILE A 262 39.21 5.45 15.04
N ARG A 263 38.15 6.11 14.58
CA ARG A 263 36.80 5.99 15.23
C ARG A 263 36.33 4.55 15.26
N ASP A 264 36.42 3.85 14.13
CA ASP A 264 35.97 2.47 14.01
C ASP A 264 36.82 1.53 14.89
N ALA A 265 38.14 1.74 14.95
CA ALA A 265 39.00 1.01 15.88
C ALA A 265 38.68 1.28 17.37
N MET A 266 38.23 2.51 17.70
CA MET A 266 37.75 2.82 19.06
C MET A 266 36.43 2.11 19.38
N VAL A 267 35.50 2.05 18.41
CA VAL A 267 34.24 1.35 18.56
C VAL A 267 34.47 -0.17 18.70
N ASP A 268 35.31 -0.74 17.86
CA ASP A 268 35.69 -2.15 17.92
C ASP A 268 36.36 -2.50 19.27
N GLY A 269 37.25 -1.63 19.74
CA GLY A 269 37.87 -1.76 21.06
C GLY A 269 36.86 -1.69 22.19
N TRP A 270 35.84 -0.84 22.08
CA TRP A 270 34.74 -0.76 23.06
C TRP A 270 33.89 -2.02 23.08
N ILE A 271 33.54 -2.53 21.92
CA ILE A 271 32.76 -3.80 21.77
C ILE A 271 33.57 -4.97 22.39
N MET A 272 34.88 -5.01 22.13
CA MET A 272 35.77 -6.03 22.73
C MET A 272 35.81 -5.93 24.26
N PHE A 273 35.84 -4.69 24.78
CA PHE A 273 35.79 -4.44 26.22
C PHE A 273 34.45 -4.85 26.85
N GLU A 274 33.35 -4.57 26.19
CA GLU A 274 31.99 -5.00 26.58
C GLU A 274 31.91 -6.53 26.64
N HIS A 275 32.40 -7.24 25.64
CA HIS A 275 32.47 -8.70 25.64
C HIS A 275 33.32 -9.24 26.73
N PHE A 276 34.43 -8.57 27.07
CA PHE A 276 35.30 -8.94 28.19
C PHE A 276 34.58 -8.79 29.53
N ILE A 277 33.83 -7.72 29.74
CA ILE A 277 33.01 -7.54 30.96
C ILE A 277 31.94 -8.64 31.05
N VAL A 278 31.22 -8.92 29.96
CA VAL A 278 30.21 -9.99 29.92
C VAL A 278 30.86 -11.36 30.26
N PHE A 279 32.04 -11.61 29.72
CA PHE A 279 32.82 -12.81 30.03
C PHE A 279 33.19 -12.92 31.52
N LEU A 280 33.62 -11.82 32.14
CA LEU A 280 33.90 -11.78 33.58
C LEU A 280 32.64 -12.08 34.41
N PHE A 281 31.51 -11.49 34.05
CA PHE A 281 30.21 -11.78 34.68
C PHE A 281 29.74 -13.21 34.44
N ARG A 282 30.12 -13.85 33.37
CA ARG A 282 29.75 -15.24 33.07
C ARG A 282 30.60 -16.24 33.88
N ILE A 283 31.82 -15.87 34.32
CA ILE A 283 32.77 -16.72 35.04
C ILE A 283 32.76 -16.45 36.57
N TRP A 284 32.05 -15.41 37.03
CA TRP A 284 32.07 -15.00 38.47
C TRP A 284 31.77 -16.15 39.45
N TRP A 285 30.90 -17.09 39.08
CA TRP A 285 30.57 -18.24 39.89
C TRP A 285 31.74 -19.23 40.05
N LEU A 286 32.61 -19.36 39.04
CA LEU A 286 33.84 -20.15 39.14
C LEU A 286 34.82 -19.50 40.13
N ILE A 287 34.91 -18.16 40.10
CA ILE A 287 35.77 -17.42 41.05
C ILE A 287 35.27 -17.60 42.48
N LEU A 288 33.96 -17.54 42.71
CA LEU A 288 33.37 -17.80 44.03
C LEU A 288 33.60 -19.26 44.50
N SER A 289 33.48 -20.20 43.59
CA SER A 289 33.73 -21.62 43.84
C SER A 289 35.18 -21.85 44.27
N THR A 290 36.16 -21.28 43.59
CA THR A 290 37.60 -21.39 43.93
C THR A 290 37.92 -20.74 45.26
N ILE A 291 37.35 -19.55 45.57
CA ILE A 291 37.48 -18.89 46.85
C ILE A 291 36.87 -19.75 47.98
N GLY A 292 35.71 -20.33 47.74
CA GLY A 292 35.05 -21.24 48.69
C GLY A 292 35.93 -22.45 49.02
N VAL A 293 36.51 -23.08 48.01
CA VAL A 293 37.44 -24.22 48.19
C VAL A 293 38.69 -23.80 48.98
N LEU A 294 39.29 -22.64 48.67
CA LEU A 294 40.47 -22.14 49.42
C LEU A 294 40.14 -21.84 50.91
N LEU A 295 38.97 -21.27 51.17
CA LEU A 295 38.54 -21.03 52.58
C LEU A 295 38.31 -22.31 53.33
N ILE A 296 37.73 -23.35 52.74
CA ILE A 296 37.57 -24.67 53.32
C ILE A 296 38.93 -25.30 53.60
N PHE A 297 39.89 -25.22 52.67
CA PHE A 297 41.25 -25.70 52.86
C PHE A 297 41.98 -24.96 54.06
N LYS A 298 41.83 -23.64 54.12
CA LYS A 298 42.38 -22.80 55.14
C LYS A 298 41.75 -23.10 56.49
N TYR A 299 40.47 -23.36 56.55
CA TYR A 299 39.76 -23.73 57.78
C TYR A 299 40.17 -25.12 58.30
N ARG A 300 40.27 -26.10 57.40
CA ARG A 300 40.77 -27.46 57.75
C ARG A 300 42.23 -27.44 58.24
N LYS A 301 43.08 -26.60 57.64
CA LYS A 301 44.47 -26.45 58.06
C LYS A 301 44.60 -25.80 59.46
N LYS A 302 43.65 -24.93 59.82
CA LYS A 302 43.61 -24.28 61.15
C LYS A 302 43.15 -25.25 62.26
N GLN A 303 42.24 -26.16 61.93
CA GLN A 303 41.82 -27.21 62.91
C GLN A 303 42.88 -28.29 63.15
N LYS A 304 43.76 -28.60 62.18
CA LYS A 304 44.88 -29.55 62.37
C LYS A 304 46.06 -28.97 63.19
N LYS A 305 46.09 -27.67 63.45
CA LYS A 305 47.10 -27.03 64.27
C LYS A 305 46.68 -26.89 65.78
N GLN A 306 45.41 -27.23 66.10
CA GLN A 306 44.88 -27.20 67.47
C GLN A 306 44.65 -28.58 68.04
N LYS A 307 45.06 -29.63 67.34
CA LYS A 307 45.26 -30.98 67.90
C LYS A 307 46.77 -31.28 67.88
#